data_d26695be18aa2abe23eb7e89c3030242
#
_entry.id   d26695be18aa2abe23eb7e89c3030242
#
_cell.length_a   1.000
_cell.length_b   1.000
_cell.length_c   1.000
_cell.angle_alpha   90.00
_cell.angle_beta   90.00
_cell.angle_gamma   90.00
#
_symmetry.space_group_name_H-M   'P 1'
#
loop_
_entity.id
_entity.type
_entity.pdbx_description
1 polymer ?
#
loop_
_entity_poly.entity_id
_entity_poly.type
_entity_poly.pdbx_seq_one_letter_code
_entity_poly.pdbx_strand_id
1 'polypeptide(L)'
;MYGVWKKKSIFFQLPYWSKLTLRHNLDVMHIEKNVGESLAGTLLGQEGKTKDNINSRFDMEIMGIQPKLHATPTDDGKFLFHNAPYTLFGPKRKAFCEFLTKIKVPDGYSAKVSNYVDAINVKISGMKCHDYHVFLHRYLPLSIRGMLPADICLPIIELCNFFREICSKVLDVEILKRLHSSIAITLCKLEKIFPPSMFDVMMHLPIHLAQQAMVGGPVQYRWMYPIERFLRRLKSFVKNKARPEGAIAEAVVLQECVTLCSMYLHGIETRINRPSRNDDSGDNNSNTQLQIFAKIGRRLIGNRYCEMEMNELNKAQAYVLKNCEEASPYTG
;
A
#
# COMPACT_ATOMS: atom_id res chain seq x y z
N MET A 1 -36.91 -11.86 18.04
CA MET A 1 -35.88 -11.29 17.14
C MET A 1 -34.52 -11.66 17.71
N TYR A 2 -33.87 -12.70 17.20
CA TYR A 2 -32.51 -13.04 17.61
C TYR A 2 -31.57 -12.03 16.97
N GLY A 3 -31.09 -11.09 17.81
CA GLY A 3 -30.13 -10.09 17.32
C GLY A 3 -28.87 -10.75 16.81
N VAL A 4 -28.34 -10.25 15.68
CA VAL A 4 -27.08 -10.67 15.06
C VAL A 4 -25.90 -10.56 16.04
N TRP A 5 -26.01 -9.64 17.00
CA TRP A 5 -24.97 -9.34 18.00
C TRP A 5 -25.19 -10.17 19.29
N LYS A 6 -24.31 -11.14 19.49
CA LYS A 6 -24.36 -12.02 20.68
C LYS A 6 -23.71 -11.43 21.94
N LYS A 7 -22.84 -10.43 21.78
CA LYS A 7 -22.09 -9.81 22.89
C LYS A 7 -22.07 -8.29 22.74
N LYS A 8 -22.11 -7.59 23.86
CA LYS A 8 -21.92 -6.14 23.95
C LYS A 8 -20.50 -5.88 24.44
N SER A 9 -19.74 -5.00 23.74
CA SER A 9 -18.39 -4.61 24.15
C SER A 9 -18.42 -3.88 25.50
N ILE A 10 -17.40 -4.12 26.34
CA ILE A 10 -17.18 -3.41 27.61
C ILE A 10 -17.08 -1.89 27.43
N PHE A 11 -16.65 -1.41 26.27
CA PHE A 11 -16.59 0.02 25.97
C PHE A 11 -17.93 0.73 26.08
N PHE A 12 -19.06 0.02 25.92
CA PHE A 12 -20.39 0.60 26.13
C PHE A 12 -20.71 0.90 27.59
N GLN A 13 -19.88 0.48 28.54
CA GLN A 13 -19.95 0.89 29.96
C GLN A 13 -19.36 2.29 30.20
N LEU A 14 -18.55 2.81 29.24
CA LEU A 14 -17.99 4.15 29.34
C LEU A 14 -19.08 5.19 29.03
N PRO A 15 -19.28 6.20 29.91
CA PRO A 15 -20.39 7.15 29.77
C PRO A 15 -20.37 7.97 28.49
N TYR A 16 -19.21 8.18 27.90
CA TYR A 16 -19.00 8.98 26.70
C TYR A 16 -19.00 8.15 25.39
N TRP A 17 -18.85 6.81 25.49
CA TRP A 17 -18.65 5.96 24.31
C TRP A 17 -19.81 6.04 23.32
N SER A 18 -21.05 6.04 23.80
CA SER A 18 -22.25 6.14 22.97
C SER A 18 -22.39 7.49 22.26
N LYS A 19 -21.74 8.54 22.80
CA LYS A 19 -21.79 9.91 22.30
C LYS A 19 -20.69 10.22 21.26
N LEU A 20 -19.70 9.35 21.13
CA LEU A 20 -18.61 9.54 20.15
C LEU A 20 -19.16 9.40 18.73
N THR A 21 -18.90 10.40 17.90
CA THR A 21 -19.22 10.39 16.48
C THR A 21 -18.39 9.32 15.75
N LEU A 22 -17.13 9.16 16.14
CA LEU A 22 -16.22 8.17 15.63
C LEU A 22 -15.71 7.33 16.82
N ARG A 23 -16.20 6.10 16.96
CA ARG A 23 -15.85 5.20 18.07
C ARG A 23 -14.55 4.45 17.82
N HIS A 24 -14.24 4.16 16.58
CA HIS A 24 -12.98 3.56 16.12
C HIS A 24 -12.71 4.02 14.70
N ASN A 25 -11.46 4.10 14.32
CA ASN A 25 -11.07 4.41 12.96
C ASN A 25 -11.00 3.12 12.15
N LEU A 26 -11.57 3.15 10.94
CA LEU A 26 -11.30 2.10 9.96
C LEU A 26 -9.85 2.24 9.47
N ASP A 27 -9.15 1.12 9.43
CA ASP A 27 -7.77 1.11 8.95
C ASP A 27 -7.73 1.05 7.43
N VAL A 28 -7.51 2.21 6.83
CA VAL A 28 -7.44 2.36 5.38
C VAL A 28 -6.36 1.47 4.77
N MET A 29 -5.24 1.26 5.46
CA MET A 29 -4.13 0.42 5.02
C MET A 29 -4.59 -1.03 4.74
N HIS A 30 -5.34 -1.63 5.66
CA HIS A 30 -5.85 -2.99 5.48
C HIS A 30 -6.97 -3.08 4.45
N ILE A 31 -7.80 -2.03 4.35
CA ILE A 31 -8.84 -1.95 3.33
C ILE A 31 -8.19 -1.89 1.94
N GLU A 32 -7.23 -1.00 1.71
CA GLU A 32 -6.48 -0.92 0.46
C GLU A 32 -5.81 -2.25 0.10
N LYS A 33 -5.15 -2.88 1.08
CA LYS A 33 -4.49 -4.17 0.87
C LYS A 33 -5.48 -5.23 0.40
N ASN A 34 -6.61 -5.38 1.05
CA ASN A 34 -7.60 -6.41 0.71
C ASN A 34 -8.30 -6.12 -0.62
N VAL A 35 -8.67 -4.87 -0.86
CA VAL A 35 -9.24 -4.43 -2.14
C VAL A 35 -8.24 -4.64 -3.28
N GLY A 36 -6.99 -4.23 -3.09
CA GLY A 36 -5.92 -4.38 -4.09
C GLY A 36 -5.60 -5.85 -4.39
N GLU A 37 -5.58 -6.71 -3.37
CA GLU A 37 -5.35 -8.14 -3.53
C GLU A 37 -6.49 -8.82 -4.29
N SER A 38 -7.74 -8.48 -3.95
CA SER A 38 -8.94 -9.00 -4.63
C SER A 38 -9.00 -8.55 -6.08
N LEU A 39 -8.71 -7.27 -6.37
CA LEU A 39 -8.64 -6.74 -7.73
C LEU A 39 -7.53 -7.42 -8.54
N ALA A 40 -6.29 -7.39 -8.05
CA ALA A 40 -5.16 -7.98 -8.77
C ALA A 40 -5.36 -9.49 -9.02
N GLY A 41 -5.82 -10.23 -8.00
CA GLY A 41 -6.11 -11.65 -8.09
C GLY A 41 -7.19 -11.97 -9.12
N THR A 42 -8.25 -11.17 -9.17
CA THR A 42 -9.38 -11.38 -10.10
C THR A 42 -9.04 -10.96 -11.54
N LEU A 43 -8.34 -9.81 -11.71
CA LEU A 43 -7.87 -9.37 -13.02
C LEU A 43 -6.91 -10.38 -13.65
N LEU A 44 -6.05 -11.01 -12.83
CA LEU A 44 -5.10 -12.03 -13.31
C LEU A 44 -5.68 -13.46 -13.32
N GLY A 45 -6.89 -13.68 -12.83
CA GLY A 45 -7.44 -15.02 -12.68
C GLY A 45 -6.51 -15.90 -11.81
N GLN A 46 -5.89 -15.34 -10.77
CA GLN A 46 -4.90 -16.03 -9.97
C GLN A 46 -5.58 -16.99 -9.01
N GLU A 47 -5.27 -18.28 -9.11
CA GLU A 47 -5.81 -19.31 -8.24
C GLU A 47 -5.60 -19.00 -6.76
N GLY A 48 -6.63 -19.23 -5.94
CA GLY A 48 -6.63 -18.93 -4.50
C GLY A 48 -6.78 -17.45 -4.13
N LYS A 49 -6.73 -16.53 -5.11
CA LYS A 49 -6.91 -15.07 -4.89
C LYS A 49 -8.04 -14.47 -5.71
N THR A 50 -8.38 -15.10 -6.81
CA THR A 50 -9.49 -14.64 -7.66
C THR A 50 -10.82 -14.77 -6.91
N LYS A 51 -11.64 -13.74 -7.05
CA LYS A 51 -13.04 -13.76 -6.59
C LYS A 51 -13.99 -14.39 -7.62
N ASP A 52 -13.50 -14.62 -8.83
CA ASP A 52 -14.22 -15.32 -9.90
C ASP A 52 -13.89 -16.81 -9.84
N ASN A 53 -14.74 -17.57 -9.19
CA ASN A 53 -14.62 -19.02 -9.00
C ASN A 53 -15.97 -19.70 -9.30
N ILE A 54 -16.00 -21.04 -9.28
CA ILE A 54 -17.21 -21.80 -9.63
C ILE A 54 -18.41 -21.42 -8.77
N ASN A 55 -18.22 -21.25 -7.47
CA ASN A 55 -19.31 -20.90 -6.57
C ASN A 55 -19.88 -19.52 -6.89
N SER A 56 -19.01 -18.54 -7.18
CA SER A 56 -19.46 -17.20 -7.56
C SER A 56 -20.22 -17.19 -8.90
N ARG A 57 -19.92 -18.13 -9.79
CA ARG A 57 -20.66 -18.30 -11.05
C ARG A 57 -22.03 -18.91 -10.83
N PHE A 58 -22.14 -19.86 -9.91
CA PHE A 58 -23.44 -20.39 -9.46
C PHE A 58 -24.27 -19.33 -8.73
N ASP A 59 -23.64 -18.50 -7.89
CA ASP A 59 -24.33 -17.38 -7.26
C ASP A 59 -24.91 -16.41 -8.31
N MET A 60 -24.16 -16.09 -9.37
CA MET A 60 -24.65 -15.28 -10.49
C MET A 60 -25.86 -15.92 -11.19
N GLU A 61 -25.82 -17.24 -11.39
CA GLU A 61 -26.92 -17.96 -11.99
C GLU A 61 -28.17 -17.94 -11.12
N ILE A 62 -28.03 -18.21 -9.80
CA ILE A 62 -29.12 -18.12 -8.82
C ILE A 62 -29.73 -16.72 -8.75
N MET A 63 -28.87 -15.69 -8.82
CA MET A 63 -29.28 -14.28 -8.79
C MET A 63 -29.85 -13.80 -10.14
N GLY A 64 -29.73 -14.57 -11.21
CA GLY A 64 -30.18 -14.21 -12.56
C GLY A 64 -29.41 -13.06 -13.18
N ILE A 65 -28.15 -12.83 -12.77
CA ILE A 65 -27.28 -11.75 -13.27
C ILE A 65 -26.18 -12.29 -14.18
N GLN A 66 -25.71 -11.48 -15.11
CA GLN A 66 -24.59 -11.77 -16.03
C GLN A 66 -24.69 -13.17 -16.71
N PRO A 67 -25.74 -13.48 -17.46
CA PRO A 67 -25.98 -14.84 -18.03
C PRO A 67 -24.81 -15.38 -18.88
N LYS A 68 -24.05 -14.49 -19.51
CA LYS A 68 -22.87 -14.85 -20.31
C LYS A 68 -21.72 -15.46 -19.51
N LEU A 69 -21.75 -15.30 -18.19
CA LEU A 69 -20.73 -15.79 -17.28
C LEU A 69 -21.16 -17.01 -16.47
N HIS A 70 -22.40 -17.49 -16.65
CA HIS A 70 -22.86 -18.70 -15.97
C HIS A 70 -21.98 -19.90 -16.36
N ALA A 71 -21.76 -20.78 -15.40
CA ALA A 71 -20.99 -22.00 -15.64
C ALA A 71 -21.83 -22.99 -16.45
N THR A 72 -21.29 -23.47 -17.56
CA THR A 72 -21.99 -24.43 -18.43
C THR A 72 -21.51 -25.83 -18.11
N PRO A 73 -22.41 -26.79 -17.78
CA PRO A 73 -22.03 -28.18 -17.57
C PRO A 73 -21.53 -28.78 -18.90
N THR A 74 -20.47 -29.58 -18.83
CA THR A 74 -19.94 -30.36 -19.94
C THR A 74 -20.30 -31.82 -19.76
N ASP A 75 -20.30 -32.60 -20.86
CA ASP A 75 -20.63 -34.01 -20.88
C ASP A 75 -19.78 -34.86 -19.94
N ASP A 76 -18.57 -34.41 -19.62
CA ASP A 76 -17.63 -35.03 -18.69
C ASP A 76 -17.93 -34.75 -17.19
N GLY A 77 -19.07 -34.14 -16.87
CA GLY A 77 -19.43 -33.74 -15.51
C GLY A 77 -18.62 -32.59 -14.92
N LYS A 78 -17.86 -31.89 -15.78
CA LYS A 78 -17.12 -30.66 -15.42
C LYS A 78 -17.93 -29.43 -15.81
N PHE A 79 -17.48 -28.26 -15.38
CA PHE A 79 -18.06 -26.99 -15.76
C PHE A 79 -17.12 -26.19 -16.64
N LEU A 80 -17.63 -25.70 -17.75
CA LEU A 80 -16.90 -24.78 -18.62
C LEU A 80 -17.04 -23.36 -18.08
N PHE A 81 -15.90 -22.71 -17.90
CA PHE A 81 -15.80 -21.31 -17.50
C PHE A 81 -15.65 -20.42 -18.74
N HIS A 82 -16.61 -19.55 -18.95
CA HIS A 82 -16.48 -18.51 -19.95
C HIS A 82 -15.55 -17.40 -19.48
N ASN A 83 -14.71 -16.91 -20.38
CA ASN A 83 -13.78 -15.82 -20.08
C ASN A 83 -14.53 -14.55 -19.70
N ALA A 84 -14.25 -14.02 -18.51
CA ALA A 84 -14.84 -12.77 -18.07
C ALA A 84 -14.15 -11.56 -18.71
N PRO A 85 -14.89 -10.51 -19.09
CA PRO A 85 -14.32 -9.34 -19.77
C PRO A 85 -13.36 -8.54 -18.88
N TYR A 86 -13.44 -8.70 -17.55
CA TYR A 86 -12.54 -8.09 -16.58
C TYR A 86 -11.26 -8.89 -16.34
N THR A 87 -11.14 -10.12 -16.84
CA THR A 87 -9.93 -10.94 -16.64
C THR A 87 -8.96 -10.76 -17.80
N LEU A 88 -7.71 -10.55 -17.48
CA LEU A 88 -6.64 -10.48 -18.47
C LEU A 88 -6.25 -11.89 -18.92
N PHE A 89 -6.27 -12.13 -20.23
CA PHE A 89 -5.94 -13.43 -20.81
C PHE A 89 -4.75 -13.35 -21.76
N GLY A 90 -4.05 -14.47 -21.88
CA GLY A 90 -2.99 -14.67 -22.87
C GLY A 90 -1.94 -13.54 -22.85
N PRO A 91 -1.68 -12.92 -24.02
CA PRO A 91 -0.65 -11.88 -24.14
C PRO A 91 -0.87 -10.67 -23.22
N LYS A 92 -2.12 -10.26 -22.97
CA LYS A 92 -2.44 -9.13 -22.11
C LYS A 92 -2.04 -9.38 -20.65
N ARG A 93 -2.28 -10.60 -20.15
CA ARG A 93 -1.89 -11.01 -18.81
C ARG A 93 -0.37 -10.99 -18.64
N LYS A 94 0.37 -11.48 -19.65
CA LYS A 94 1.84 -11.44 -19.66
C LYS A 94 2.36 -10.01 -19.75
N ALA A 95 1.81 -9.19 -20.66
CA ALA A 95 2.18 -7.79 -20.81
C ALA A 95 1.95 -6.97 -19.53
N PHE A 96 0.88 -7.24 -18.79
CA PHE A 96 0.63 -6.62 -17.49
C PHE A 96 1.75 -6.93 -16.47
N CYS A 97 2.14 -8.20 -16.35
CA CYS A 97 3.23 -8.59 -15.45
C CYS A 97 4.59 -8.03 -15.92
N GLU A 98 4.89 -8.07 -17.21
CA GLU A 98 6.11 -7.48 -17.78
C GLU A 98 6.17 -5.97 -17.56
N PHE A 99 5.05 -5.26 -17.68
CA PHE A 99 5.00 -3.83 -17.36
C PHE A 99 5.41 -3.59 -15.90
N LEU A 100 4.84 -4.33 -14.95
CA LEU A 100 5.16 -4.19 -13.54
C LEU A 100 6.64 -4.48 -13.23
N THR A 101 7.25 -5.47 -13.92
CA THR A 101 8.68 -5.78 -13.71
C THR A 101 9.63 -4.69 -14.22
N LYS A 102 9.20 -3.90 -15.19
CA LYS A 102 9.99 -2.79 -15.78
C LYS A 102 9.91 -1.49 -14.98
N ILE A 103 9.00 -1.40 -14.01
CA ILE A 103 8.85 -0.18 -13.19
C ILE A 103 10.10 0.02 -12.32
N LYS A 104 10.71 1.17 -12.48
CA LYS A 104 11.81 1.65 -11.62
C LYS A 104 11.27 2.75 -10.71
N VAL A 105 11.58 2.67 -9.45
CA VAL A 105 11.19 3.66 -8.44
C VAL A 105 12.43 4.27 -7.78
N PRO A 106 12.36 5.52 -7.32
CA PRO A 106 13.43 6.14 -6.55
C PRO A 106 13.74 5.36 -5.27
N ASP A 107 14.98 5.43 -4.82
CA ASP A 107 15.43 4.81 -3.58
C ASP A 107 14.62 5.36 -2.39
N GLY A 108 14.21 4.44 -1.49
CA GLY A 108 13.44 4.79 -0.31
C GLY A 108 11.94 5.04 -0.55
N TYR A 109 11.49 5.12 -1.79
CA TYR A 109 10.06 5.34 -2.10
C TYR A 109 9.21 4.10 -1.81
N SER A 110 9.57 2.96 -2.37
CA SER A 110 8.89 1.67 -2.13
C SER A 110 9.82 0.50 -2.43
N ALA A 111 9.41 -0.71 -2.04
CA ALA A 111 10.07 -1.92 -2.51
C ALA A 111 9.90 -2.04 -4.03
N LYS A 112 10.87 -2.70 -4.68
CA LYS A 112 10.79 -2.99 -6.12
C LYS A 112 9.64 -3.95 -6.38
N VAL A 113 8.62 -3.50 -7.11
CA VAL A 113 7.44 -4.33 -7.44
C VAL A 113 7.83 -5.60 -8.21
N SER A 114 8.90 -5.56 -8.97
CA SER A 114 9.47 -6.74 -9.67
C SER A 114 9.79 -7.92 -8.75
N ASN A 115 10.05 -7.69 -7.46
CA ASN A 115 10.32 -8.75 -6.49
C ASN A 115 9.08 -9.59 -6.17
N TYR A 116 7.90 -9.09 -6.48
CA TYR A 116 6.61 -9.71 -6.19
C TYR A 116 5.91 -10.28 -7.42
N VAL A 117 6.46 -10.02 -8.61
CA VAL A 117 5.86 -10.40 -9.88
C VAL A 117 6.67 -11.53 -10.53
N ASP A 118 6.06 -12.68 -10.68
CA ASP A 118 6.57 -13.77 -11.50
C ASP A 118 5.98 -13.62 -12.92
N ALA A 119 6.80 -13.11 -13.83
CA ALA A 119 6.38 -12.89 -15.22
C ALA A 119 6.28 -14.19 -16.04
N ILE A 120 6.92 -15.28 -15.59
CA ILE A 120 6.87 -16.58 -16.25
C ILE A 120 5.54 -17.25 -15.94
N ASN A 121 5.22 -17.39 -14.65
CA ASN A 121 3.97 -18.00 -14.18
C ASN A 121 2.80 -16.98 -14.12
N VAL A 122 3.07 -15.73 -14.49
CA VAL A 122 2.09 -14.64 -14.53
C VAL A 122 1.33 -14.49 -13.20
N LYS A 123 2.08 -14.33 -12.12
CA LYS A 123 1.58 -14.36 -10.75
C LYS A 123 2.14 -13.20 -9.94
N ILE A 124 1.29 -12.63 -9.06
CA ILE A 124 1.72 -11.64 -8.06
C ILE A 124 1.60 -12.26 -6.67
N SER A 125 2.70 -12.25 -5.90
CA SER A 125 2.72 -12.83 -4.57
C SER A 125 3.67 -12.11 -3.62
N GLY A 126 3.36 -12.15 -2.31
CA GLY A 126 4.24 -11.62 -1.28
C GLY A 126 4.16 -10.10 -1.07
N MET A 127 3.33 -9.37 -1.81
CA MET A 127 3.10 -7.94 -1.58
C MET A 127 2.55 -7.70 -0.18
N LYS A 128 3.08 -6.66 0.49
CA LYS A 128 2.62 -6.20 1.80
C LYS A 128 1.66 -5.03 1.66
N CYS A 129 1.09 -4.58 2.78
CA CYS A 129 0.11 -3.48 2.78
C CYS A 129 0.61 -2.22 2.05
N HIS A 130 1.85 -1.78 2.32
CA HIS A 130 2.41 -0.63 1.63
C HIS A 130 2.64 -0.85 0.12
N ASP A 131 2.95 -2.07 -0.28
CA ASP A 131 3.14 -2.39 -1.70
C ASP A 131 1.79 -2.30 -2.44
N TYR A 132 0.68 -2.76 -1.82
CA TYR A 132 -0.68 -2.59 -2.36
C TYR A 132 -1.11 -1.12 -2.40
N HIS A 133 -0.72 -0.32 -1.40
CA HIS A 133 -0.96 1.12 -1.41
C HIS A 133 -0.33 1.78 -2.63
N VAL A 134 0.96 1.54 -2.88
CA VAL A 134 1.65 2.07 -4.07
C VAL A 134 1.06 1.47 -5.36
N PHE A 135 0.72 0.19 -5.36
CA PHE A 135 0.13 -0.49 -6.49
C PHE A 135 -1.21 0.15 -6.91
N LEU A 136 -2.13 0.34 -5.98
CA LEU A 136 -3.43 0.99 -6.26
C LEU A 136 -3.26 2.45 -6.69
N HIS A 137 -2.38 3.20 -6.02
CA HIS A 137 -2.25 4.64 -6.28
C HIS A 137 -1.52 4.96 -7.59
N ARG A 138 -0.63 4.09 -8.05
CA ARG A 138 0.30 4.39 -9.13
C ARG A 138 0.30 3.36 -10.25
N TYR A 139 0.43 2.08 -9.91
CA TYR A 139 0.74 1.07 -10.93
C TYR A 139 -0.51 0.52 -11.61
N LEU A 140 -1.54 0.15 -10.85
CA LEU A 140 -2.76 -0.43 -11.41
C LEU A 140 -3.45 0.51 -12.40
N PRO A 141 -3.67 1.81 -12.10
CA PRO A 141 -4.32 2.72 -13.05
C PRO A 141 -3.59 2.87 -14.40
N LEU A 142 -2.26 2.72 -14.37
CA LEU A 142 -1.45 2.80 -15.60
C LEU A 142 -1.42 1.48 -16.36
N SER A 143 -1.29 0.37 -15.63
CA SER A 143 -1.10 -0.96 -16.22
C SER A 143 -2.34 -1.50 -16.92
N ILE A 144 -3.55 -1.14 -16.49
CA ILE A 144 -4.80 -1.65 -17.11
C ILE A 144 -5.25 -0.86 -18.33
N ARG A 145 -4.70 0.34 -18.55
CA ARG A 145 -5.07 1.17 -19.71
C ARG A 145 -4.70 0.48 -21.00
N GLY A 146 -5.65 0.40 -21.92
CA GLY A 146 -5.49 -0.27 -23.20
C GLY A 146 -5.49 -1.81 -23.14
N MET A 147 -5.52 -2.40 -21.93
CA MET A 147 -5.60 -3.85 -21.76
C MET A 147 -7.03 -4.35 -21.56
N LEU A 148 -7.86 -3.55 -20.89
CA LEU A 148 -9.27 -3.83 -20.62
C LEU A 148 -10.17 -2.82 -21.36
N PRO A 149 -11.44 -3.15 -21.59
CA PRO A 149 -12.44 -2.21 -22.09
C PRO A 149 -12.59 -0.98 -21.18
N ALA A 150 -12.96 0.15 -21.76
CA ALA A 150 -13.02 1.42 -21.03
C ALA A 150 -14.07 1.42 -19.89
N ASP A 151 -15.20 0.76 -20.12
CA ASP A 151 -16.28 0.58 -19.15
C ASP A 151 -15.85 -0.22 -17.91
N ILE A 152 -14.83 -1.07 -18.03
CA ILE A 152 -14.21 -1.81 -16.91
C ILE A 152 -13.07 -1.01 -16.30
N CYS A 153 -12.21 -0.39 -17.11
CA CYS A 153 -11.07 0.38 -16.63
C CYS A 153 -11.48 1.59 -15.79
N LEU A 154 -12.49 2.34 -16.24
CA LEU A 154 -12.86 3.61 -15.60
C LEU A 154 -13.28 3.45 -14.14
N PRO A 155 -14.19 2.51 -13.77
CA PRO A 155 -14.56 2.32 -12.36
C PRO A 155 -13.40 1.86 -11.48
N ILE A 156 -12.47 1.06 -12.01
CA ILE A 156 -11.27 0.65 -11.27
C ILE A 156 -10.37 1.87 -11.02
N ILE A 157 -10.18 2.72 -12.03
CA ILE A 157 -9.38 3.96 -11.90
C ILE A 157 -10.06 4.93 -10.95
N GLU A 158 -11.40 5.07 -10.98
CA GLU A 158 -12.15 5.87 -10.03
C GLU A 158 -11.89 5.41 -8.58
N LEU A 159 -11.93 4.10 -8.32
CA LEU A 159 -11.64 3.54 -7.00
C LEU A 159 -10.18 3.79 -6.59
N CYS A 160 -9.23 3.64 -7.49
CA CYS A 160 -7.82 3.94 -7.24
C CYS A 160 -7.61 5.44 -6.92
N ASN A 161 -8.27 6.32 -7.65
CA ASN A 161 -8.24 7.77 -7.38
C ASN A 161 -8.86 8.09 -6.03
N PHE A 162 -9.98 7.46 -5.66
CA PHE A 162 -10.57 7.60 -4.34
C PHE A 162 -9.55 7.31 -3.22
N PHE A 163 -8.86 6.17 -3.27
CA PHE A 163 -7.85 5.85 -2.27
C PHE A 163 -6.68 6.84 -2.29
N ARG A 164 -6.23 7.26 -3.45
CA ARG A 164 -5.16 8.26 -3.56
C ARG A 164 -5.52 9.58 -2.91
N GLU A 165 -6.73 10.09 -3.15
CA GLU A 165 -7.19 11.36 -2.57
C GLU A 165 -7.40 11.26 -1.06
N ILE A 166 -8.02 10.16 -0.57
CA ILE A 166 -8.27 9.99 0.87
C ILE A 166 -6.98 9.83 1.69
N CYS A 167 -5.90 9.32 1.06
CA CYS A 167 -4.58 9.16 1.67
C CYS A 167 -3.66 10.38 1.44
N SER A 168 -4.19 11.49 0.92
CA SER A 168 -3.42 12.72 0.74
C SER A 168 -2.97 13.31 2.07
N LYS A 169 -1.77 13.94 2.08
CA LYS A 169 -1.23 14.59 3.30
C LYS A 169 -2.08 15.76 3.75
N VAL A 170 -2.64 16.48 2.81
CA VAL A 170 -3.55 17.61 3.03
C VAL A 170 -4.91 17.20 2.48
N LEU A 171 -5.93 17.28 3.31
CA LEU A 171 -7.30 16.96 2.95
C LEU A 171 -8.13 18.24 2.75
N ASP A 172 -8.79 18.33 1.61
CA ASP A 172 -9.79 19.35 1.33
C ASP A 172 -11.17 18.78 1.65
N VAL A 173 -11.93 19.48 2.48
CA VAL A 173 -13.28 19.06 2.92
C VAL A 173 -14.25 18.96 1.75
N GLU A 174 -14.16 19.87 0.78
CA GLU A 174 -15.05 19.83 -0.40
C GLU A 174 -14.73 18.67 -1.32
N ILE A 175 -13.44 18.31 -1.43
CA ILE A 175 -13.02 17.08 -2.12
C ILE A 175 -13.57 15.85 -1.37
N LEU A 176 -13.47 15.81 -0.03
CA LEU A 176 -13.99 14.69 0.77
C LEU A 176 -15.51 14.52 0.64
N LYS A 177 -16.27 15.62 0.59
CA LYS A 177 -17.72 15.58 0.35
C LYS A 177 -18.04 14.97 -1.02
N ARG A 178 -17.31 15.37 -2.07
CA ARG A 178 -17.46 14.80 -3.42
C ARG A 178 -17.11 13.32 -3.44
N LEU A 179 -16.01 12.93 -2.79
CA LEU A 179 -15.60 11.53 -2.66
C LEU A 179 -16.66 10.70 -1.93
N HIS A 180 -17.22 11.23 -0.86
CA HIS A 180 -18.30 10.57 -0.12
C HIS A 180 -19.52 10.29 -1.00
N SER A 181 -19.91 11.23 -1.83
CA SER A 181 -21.06 11.06 -2.74
C SER A 181 -20.75 10.15 -3.93
N SER A 182 -19.52 10.18 -4.45
CA SER A 182 -19.14 9.44 -5.65
C SER A 182 -18.77 7.97 -5.41
N ILE A 183 -18.23 7.65 -4.24
CA ILE A 183 -17.73 6.28 -3.96
C ILE A 183 -18.82 5.21 -4.08
N ALA A 184 -20.03 5.50 -3.60
CA ALA A 184 -21.15 4.57 -3.71
C ALA A 184 -21.48 4.28 -5.18
N ILE A 185 -21.46 5.31 -6.03
CA ILE A 185 -21.70 5.17 -7.48
C ILE A 185 -20.60 4.33 -8.12
N THR A 186 -19.34 4.57 -7.75
CA THR A 186 -18.19 3.78 -8.23
C THR A 186 -18.33 2.31 -7.85
N LEU A 187 -18.72 2.01 -6.60
CA LEU A 187 -18.95 0.62 -6.17
C LEU A 187 -20.10 -0.04 -6.93
N CYS A 188 -21.21 0.68 -7.17
CA CYS A 188 -22.31 0.17 -8.01
C CYS A 188 -21.87 -0.10 -9.46
N LYS A 189 -20.98 0.73 -10.04
CA LYS A 189 -20.39 0.44 -11.36
C LYS A 189 -19.57 -0.84 -11.33
N LEU A 190 -18.74 -1.03 -10.29
CA LEU A 190 -17.94 -2.24 -10.12
C LEU A 190 -18.80 -3.49 -9.89
N GLU A 191 -19.91 -3.36 -9.16
CA GLU A 191 -20.86 -4.45 -8.91
C GLU A 191 -21.52 -4.97 -10.20
N LYS A 192 -21.73 -4.09 -11.18
CA LYS A 192 -22.20 -4.50 -12.50
C LYS A 192 -21.18 -5.27 -13.33
N ILE A 193 -19.90 -5.18 -12.97
CA ILE A 193 -18.77 -5.75 -13.71
C ILE A 193 -18.31 -7.05 -13.07
N PHE A 194 -18.03 -7.03 -11.76
CA PHE A 194 -17.41 -8.12 -11.03
C PHE A 194 -18.45 -9.06 -10.40
N PRO A 195 -18.05 -10.30 -10.06
CA PRO A 195 -18.95 -11.24 -9.43
C PRO A 195 -19.33 -10.82 -8.00
N PRO A 196 -20.48 -11.27 -7.45
CA PRO A 196 -20.95 -10.92 -6.10
C PRO A 196 -19.91 -11.20 -5.00
N SER A 197 -19.14 -12.27 -5.15
CA SER A 197 -18.07 -12.65 -4.22
C SER A 197 -16.95 -11.59 -4.06
N MET A 198 -16.85 -10.63 -4.99
CA MET A 198 -15.93 -9.50 -4.91
C MET A 198 -16.36 -8.51 -3.82
N PHE A 199 -17.68 -8.43 -3.55
CA PHE A 199 -18.31 -7.42 -2.67
C PHE A 199 -18.42 -7.93 -1.23
N ASP A 200 -17.28 -8.32 -0.66
CA ASP A 200 -17.14 -8.59 0.76
C ASP A 200 -17.13 -7.30 1.60
N VAL A 201 -17.02 -7.45 2.92
CA VAL A 201 -16.98 -6.31 3.84
C VAL A 201 -15.89 -5.29 3.48
N MET A 202 -14.74 -5.74 2.95
CA MET A 202 -13.63 -4.86 2.62
C MET A 202 -13.93 -3.96 1.41
N MET A 203 -14.68 -4.47 0.43
CA MET A 203 -15.18 -3.66 -0.71
C MET A 203 -16.30 -2.70 -0.30
N HIS A 204 -17.04 -2.99 0.76
CA HIS A 204 -18.07 -2.08 1.29
C HIS A 204 -17.48 -0.91 2.10
N LEU A 205 -16.44 -1.15 2.89
CA LEU A 205 -15.88 -0.17 3.84
C LEU A 205 -15.45 1.18 3.22
N PRO A 206 -14.99 1.27 1.96
CA PRO A 206 -14.70 2.56 1.32
C PRO A 206 -15.81 3.61 1.41
N ILE A 207 -17.08 3.21 1.46
CA ILE A 207 -18.23 4.12 1.61
C ILE A 207 -18.07 5.02 2.84
N HIS A 208 -17.50 4.50 3.93
CA HIS A 208 -17.39 5.19 5.21
C HIS A 208 -16.12 6.04 5.34
N LEU A 209 -15.10 5.80 4.52
CA LEU A 209 -13.76 6.37 4.72
C LEU A 209 -13.73 7.89 4.56
N ALA A 210 -14.44 8.43 3.57
CA ALA A 210 -14.48 9.88 3.35
C ALA A 210 -15.13 10.62 4.53
N GLN A 211 -16.25 10.08 5.05
CA GLN A 211 -16.90 10.65 6.24
C GLN A 211 -15.99 10.56 7.47
N GLN A 212 -15.32 9.42 7.65
CA GLN A 212 -14.38 9.28 8.76
C GLN A 212 -13.17 10.22 8.64
N ALA A 213 -12.71 10.52 7.43
CA ALA A 213 -11.65 11.48 7.21
C ALA A 213 -12.06 12.93 7.52
N MET A 214 -13.32 13.29 7.26
CA MET A 214 -13.86 14.59 7.67
C MET A 214 -13.93 14.77 9.19
N VAL A 215 -14.18 13.69 9.94
CA VAL A 215 -14.27 13.72 11.41
C VAL A 215 -12.91 13.52 12.08
N GLY A 216 -12.13 12.56 11.59
CA GLY A 216 -10.89 12.11 12.22
C GLY A 216 -9.61 12.67 11.61
N GLY A 217 -9.72 13.50 10.57
CA GLY A 217 -8.56 14.10 9.89
C GLY A 217 -7.79 13.13 8.98
N PRO A 218 -6.58 13.52 8.57
CA PRO A 218 -5.79 12.76 7.62
C PRO A 218 -5.46 11.34 8.07
N VAL A 219 -5.53 10.41 7.12
CA VAL A 219 -5.41 8.96 7.37
C VAL A 219 -4.06 8.58 7.97
N GLN A 220 -2.96 9.26 7.58
CA GLN A 220 -1.61 8.96 8.04
C GLN A 220 -1.41 9.10 9.55
N TYR A 221 -2.26 9.84 10.26
CA TYR A 221 -2.19 9.99 11.72
C TYR A 221 -2.97 8.91 12.48
N ARG A 222 -3.73 8.07 11.77
CA ARG A 222 -4.64 7.10 12.38
C ARG A 222 -4.60 5.71 11.71
N TRP A 223 -3.73 5.47 10.72
CA TRP A 223 -3.51 4.15 10.16
C TRP A 223 -2.53 3.31 10.98
N MET A 224 -2.50 2.00 10.74
CA MET A 224 -1.77 1.05 11.58
C MET A 224 -0.30 0.86 11.22
N TYR A 225 0.22 1.47 10.14
CA TYR A 225 1.62 1.30 9.73
C TYR A 225 2.66 1.57 10.84
N PRO A 226 2.61 2.69 11.61
CA PRO A 226 3.55 2.92 12.69
C PRO A 226 3.44 1.88 13.79
N ILE A 227 2.21 1.51 14.15
CA ILE A 227 1.90 0.54 15.22
C ILE A 227 2.37 -0.86 14.83
N GLU A 228 2.11 -1.31 13.58
CA GLU A 228 2.59 -2.60 13.10
C GLU A 228 4.12 -2.70 13.09
N ARG A 229 4.80 -1.62 12.67
CA ARG A 229 6.27 -1.55 12.73
C ARG A 229 6.78 -1.63 14.16
N PHE A 230 6.12 -0.95 15.08
CA PHE A 230 6.45 -0.99 16.50
C PHE A 230 6.21 -2.40 17.09
N LEU A 231 5.06 -3.00 16.83
CA LEU A 231 4.75 -4.37 17.25
C LEU A 231 5.73 -5.38 16.68
N ARG A 232 6.16 -5.22 15.42
CA ARG A 232 7.20 -6.07 14.83
C ARG A 232 8.52 -5.96 15.57
N ARG A 233 8.90 -4.74 15.99
CA ARG A 233 10.08 -4.51 16.82
C ARG A 233 9.95 -5.20 18.17
N LEU A 234 8.81 -5.03 18.85
CA LEU A 234 8.55 -5.70 20.14
C LEU A 234 8.60 -7.23 20.01
N LYS A 235 8.01 -7.78 18.96
CA LYS A 235 8.08 -9.22 18.66
C LYS A 235 9.53 -9.73 18.48
N SER A 236 10.44 -8.90 17.95
CA SER A 236 11.85 -9.29 17.78
C SER A 236 12.59 -9.43 19.12
N PHE A 237 12.09 -8.87 20.19
CA PHE A 237 12.65 -9.01 21.54
C PHE A 237 12.25 -10.30 22.23
N VAL A 238 11.17 -10.95 21.76
CA VAL A 238 10.67 -12.20 22.34
C VAL A 238 11.57 -13.37 21.93
N LYS A 239 12.51 -13.72 22.78
CA LYS A 239 13.33 -14.94 22.66
C LYS A 239 12.63 -16.13 23.32
N ASN A 240 12.06 -15.92 24.50
CA ASN A 240 11.30 -16.95 25.22
C ASN A 240 9.80 -16.73 25.01
N LYS A 241 9.16 -17.64 24.28
CA LYS A 241 7.73 -17.59 23.97
C LYS A 241 6.80 -17.90 25.15
N ALA A 242 7.34 -18.48 26.23
CA ALA A 242 6.56 -18.80 27.43
C ALA A 242 6.23 -17.55 28.28
N ARG A 243 7.07 -16.51 28.19
CA ARG A 243 6.88 -15.25 28.92
C ARG A 243 7.24 -14.06 28.02
N PRO A 244 6.45 -13.79 26.97
CA PRO A 244 6.77 -12.76 25.99
C PRO A 244 6.73 -11.35 26.58
N GLU A 245 5.82 -11.07 27.50
CA GLU A 245 5.66 -9.79 28.17
C GLU A 245 6.91 -9.39 28.97
N GLY A 246 7.50 -10.31 29.75
CA GLY A 246 8.74 -10.07 30.47
C GLY A 246 9.92 -9.77 29.54
N ALA A 247 10.08 -10.59 28.48
CA ALA A 247 11.15 -10.37 27.50
C ALA A 247 11.01 -9.02 26.77
N ILE A 248 9.79 -8.57 26.48
CA ILE A 248 9.53 -7.26 25.86
C ILE A 248 9.88 -6.14 26.87
N ALA A 249 9.40 -6.24 28.12
CA ALA A 249 9.62 -5.22 29.14
C ALA A 249 11.11 -5.01 29.42
N GLU A 250 11.88 -6.08 29.64
CA GLU A 250 13.33 -6.02 29.86
C GLU A 250 14.06 -5.41 28.66
N ALA A 251 13.71 -5.82 27.44
CA ALA A 251 14.35 -5.29 26.24
C ALA A 251 14.03 -3.81 25.99
N VAL A 252 12.82 -3.36 26.30
CA VAL A 252 12.44 -1.93 26.20
C VAL A 252 13.22 -1.11 27.21
N VAL A 253 13.27 -1.54 28.48
CA VAL A 253 14.03 -0.86 29.54
C VAL A 253 15.52 -0.78 29.18
N LEU A 254 16.12 -1.89 28.76
CA LEU A 254 17.52 -1.90 28.32
C LEU A 254 17.77 -0.92 27.16
N GLN A 255 16.86 -0.89 26.20
CA GLN A 255 16.98 0.02 25.06
C GLN A 255 16.87 1.49 25.48
N GLU A 256 15.95 1.83 26.38
CA GLU A 256 15.84 3.18 26.94
C GLU A 256 17.11 3.57 27.69
N CYS A 257 17.64 2.68 28.53
CA CYS A 257 18.92 2.90 29.24
C CYS A 257 20.06 3.16 28.26
N VAL A 258 20.21 2.33 27.22
CA VAL A 258 21.26 2.50 26.19
C VAL A 258 21.07 3.83 25.43
N THR A 259 19.82 4.20 25.13
CA THR A 259 19.51 5.47 24.46
C THR A 259 19.92 6.64 25.32
N LEU A 260 19.53 6.65 26.60
CA LEU A 260 19.89 7.70 27.53
C LEU A 260 21.42 7.77 27.73
N CYS A 261 22.08 6.64 27.99
CA CYS A 261 23.53 6.59 28.10
C CYS A 261 24.24 7.16 26.87
N SER A 262 23.75 6.88 25.67
CA SER A 262 24.35 7.37 24.42
C SER A 262 24.30 8.90 24.29
N MET A 263 23.33 9.55 24.92
CA MET A 263 23.24 11.02 24.95
C MET A 263 24.33 11.70 25.77
N TYR A 264 24.94 10.97 26.69
CA TYR A 264 26.07 11.47 27.50
C TYR A 264 27.44 11.17 26.90
N LEU A 265 27.50 10.44 25.80
CA LEU A 265 28.75 10.11 25.11
C LEU A 265 29.11 11.21 24.10
N HIS A 266 29.93 12.18 24.59
CA HIS A 266 30.42 13.24 23.72
C HIS A 266 31.52 12.74 22.78
N GLY A 267 31.45 13.15 21.50
CA GLY A 267 32.45 12.81 20.50
C GLY A 267 32.40 11.38 19.95
N ILE A 268 31.43 10.58 20.40
CA ILE A 268 31.21 9.21 19.89
C ILE A 268 29.91 9.18 19.11
N GLU A 269 30.00 8.89 17.80
CA GLU A 269 28.83 8.70 16.97
C GLU A 269 28.23 7.31 17.20
N THR A 270 26.98 7.28 17.68
CA THR A 270 26.20 6.05 17.84
C THR A 270 25.05 6.03 16.83
N ARG A 271 24.40 4.88 16.67
CA ARG A 271 23.19 4.78 15.86
C ARG A 271 22.05 5.70 16.34
N ILE A 272 22.09 6.11 17.61
CA ILE A 272 21.01 6.87 18.27
C ILE A 272 21.25 8.38 18.13
N ASN A 273 22.47 8.85 18.34
CA ASN A 273 22.83 10.26 18.33
C ASN A 273 23.38 10.77 16.98
N ARG A 274 23.49 9.89 16.01
CA ARG A 274 23.92 10.21 14.67
C ARG A 274 22.88 11.09 13.96
N PRO A 275 23.26 12.24 13.37
CA PRO A 275 22.35 13.06 12.60
C PRO A 275 21.72 12.27 11.47
N SER A 276 20.46 12.60 11.12
CA SER A 276 19.82 11.97 9.99
C SER A 276 20.56 12.34 8.72
N ARG A 277 20.48 11.49 7.68
CA ARG A 277 21.16 11.70 6.41
C ARG A 277 20.76 13.00 5.71
N ASN A 278 19.53 13.43 5.93
CA ASN A 278 18.93 14.62 5.33
C ASN A 278 18.81 15.76 6.37
N ASP A 279 19.66 15.73 7.40
CA ASP A 279 19.73 16.81 8.38
C ASP A 279 20.65 17.89 7.82
N ASP A 280 20.04 18.89 7.18
CA ASP A 280 20.70 20.07 6.62
C ASP A 280 20.98 21.15 7.66
N SER A 281 20.82 20.85 8.97
CA SER A 281 21.28 21.71 10.07
C SER A 281 22.80 21.71 10.15
N GLY A 282 23.44 22.07 9.04
CA GLY A 282 24.88 22.26 8.91
C GLY A 282 25.30 23.59 9.51
N ASP A 283 26.40 23.56 10.26
CA ASP A 283 27.12 24.73 10.72
C ASP A 283 27.17 25.82 9.66
N ASN A 284 26.54 26.97 9.97
CA ASN A 284 26.68 28.22 9.22
C ASN A 284 28.10 28.80 9.33
N ASN A 285 29.11 27.99 9.02
CA ASN A 285 30.46 28.51 8.82
C ASN A 285 30.67 28.73 7.33
N SER A 286 30.43 29.96 6.94
CA SER A 286 30.72 30.55 5.67
C SER A 286 32.21 30.39 5.26
N ASN A 287 32.50 29.30 4.53
CA ASN A 287 33.68 29.23 3.69
C ASN A 287 33.22 28.86 2.29
N THR A 288 33.59 29.73 1.35
CA THR A 288 33.28 29.75 -0.09
C THR A 288 33.78 28.53 -0.90
N GLN A 289 33.86 27.36 -0.33
CA GLN A 289 34.15 26.11 -1.04
C GLN A 289 32.86 25.31 -1.24
N LEU A 290 32.66 24.83 -2.47
CA LEU A 290 31.56 23.91 -2.82
C LEU A 290 31.49 22.77 -1.79
N GLN A 291 30.44 22.78 -0.97
CA GLN A 291 30.31 21.85 0.14
C GLN A 291 29.77 20.47 -0.30
N ILE A 292 29.38 20.30 -1.56
CA ILE A 292 28.82 19.05 -2.09
C ILE A 292 29.70 17.84 -1.81
N PHE A 293 31.02 18.02 -1.82
CA PHE A 293 31.99 16.95 -1.60
C PHE A 293 32.70 17.03 -0.25
N ALA A 294 32.35 17.99 0.59
CA ALA A 294 33.00 18.18 1.90
C ALA A 294 32.61 17.09 2.92
N LYS A 295 31.47 16.44 2.74
CA LYS A 295 31.04 15.31 3.58
C LYS A 295 31.05 14.01 2.78
N ILE A 296 31.80 13.02 3.26
CA ILE A 296 31.79 11.68 2.65
C ILE A 296 30.38 11.10 2.82
N GLY A 297 29.74 10.79 1.69
CA GLY A 297 28.43 10.18 1.66
C GLY A 297 28.37 8.85 2.40
N ARG A 298 27.23 8.55 3.03
CA ARG A 298 27.01 7.29 3.74
C ARG A 298 26.27 6.29 2.85
N ARG A 299 26.55 5.00 3.04
CA ARG A 299 25.81 3.94 2.34
C ARG A 299 24.32 3.99 2.68
N LEU A 300 23.50 3.85 1.65
CA LEU A 300 22.05 3.73 1.81
C LEU A 300 21.66 2.36 2.36
N ILE A 301 22.02 1.28 1.68
CA ILE A 301 21.67 -0.11 2.04
C ILE A 301 22.64 -1.07 1.34
N GLY A 302 23.00 -2.17 2.01
CA GLY A 302 23.68 -3.32 1.41
C GLY A 302 25.20 -3.33 1.57
N ASN A 303 25.77 -4.55 1.43
CA ASN A 303 27.21 -4.81 1.59
C ASN A 303 27.94 -5.04 0.25
N ARG A 304 27.27 -4.83 -0.89
CA ARG A 304 27.90 -5.00 -2.20
C ARG A 304 28.41 -3.67 -2.72
N TYR A 305 29.69 -3.64 -3.08
CA TYR A 305 30.25 -2.61 -3.92
C TYR A 305 30.04 -3.04 -5.37
N CYS A 306 29.61 -2.15 -6.22
CA CYS A 306 29.67 -2.31 -7.66
C CYS A 306 30.36 -1.07 -8.22
N GLU A 307 31.24 -1.27 -9.16
CA GLU A 307 31.78 -0.19 -9.97
C GLU A 307 30.69 0.24 -10.95
N MET A 308 30.48 1.57 -11.03
CA MET A 308 29.56 2.14 -12.02
C MET A 308 30.27 2.19 -13.38
N GLU A 309 29.56 1.84 -14.44
CA GLU A 309 30.02 2.13 -15.79
C GLU A 309 30.17 3.66 -15.98
N MET A 310 31.15 4.07 -16.77
CA MET A 310 31.49 5.50 -16.96
C MET A 310 30.27 6.33 -17.41
N ASN A 311 29.39 5.74 -18.21
CA ASN A 311 28.17 6.40 -18.68
C ASN A 311 27.13 6.60 -17.53
N GLU A 312 27.03 5.65 -16.61
CA GLU A 312 26.17 5.77 -15.43
C GLU A 312 26.75 6.76 -14.41
N LEU A 313 28.07 6.74 -14.23
CA LEU A 313 28.76 7.69 -13.37
C LEU A 313 28.56 9.13 -13.86
N ASN A 314 28.73 9.38 -15.17
CA ASN A 314 28.51 10.69 -15.78
C ASN A 314 27.06 11.17 -15.62
N LYS A 315 26.07 10.26 -15.76
CA LYS A 315 24.66 10.58 -15.51
C LYS A 315 24.39 10.92 -14.06
N ALA A 316 24.99 10.18 -13.13
CA ALA A 316 24.85 10.43 -11.70
C ALA A 316 25.49 11.78 -11.31
N GLN A 317 26.67 12.08 -11.82
CA GLN A 317 27.34 13.37 -11.60
C GLN A 317 26.52 14.54 -12.17
N ALA A 318 26.02 14.40 -13.41
CA ALA A 318 25.19 15.42 -14.05
C ALA A 318 23.87 15.63 -13.25
N TYR A 319 23.28 14.56 -12.71
CA TYR A 319 22.10 14.67 -11.87
C TYR A 319 22.38 15.42 -10.57
N VAL A 320 23.48 15.10 -9.87
CA VAL A 320 23.87 15.78 -8.63
C VAL A 320 24.09 17.26 -8.90
N LEU A 321 24.87 17.61 -9.92
CA LEU A 321 25.17 19.00 -10.28
C LEU A 321 23.90 19.80 -10.65
N LYS A 322 22.98 19.20 -11.40
CA LYS A 322 21.72 19.87 -11.79
C LYS A 322 20.75 20.09 -10.64
N ASN A 323 20.85 19.30 -9.57
CA ASN A 323 19.96 19.40 -8.40
C ASN A 323 20.67 20.01 -7.18
N CYS A 324 21.85 20.59 -7.37
CA CYS A 324 22.59 21.26 -6.34
C CYS A 324 22.36 22.78 -6.44
N GLU A 325 21.88 23.41 -5.38
CA GLU A 325 21.65 24.85 -5.32
C GLU A 325 22.93 25.65 -5.55
N GLU A 326 24.07 25.16 -5.07
CA GLU A 326 25.39 25.78 -5.23
C GLU A 326 25.88 25.76 -6.68
N ALA A 327 25.42 24.82 -7.49
CA ALA A 327 25.74 24.74 -8.92
C ALA A 327 24.77 25.55 -9.81
N SER A 328 23.62 25.98 -9.24
CA SER A 328 22.60 26.75 -9.98
C SER A 328 23.15 27.97 -10.75
N PRO A 329 24.07 28.77 -10.19
CA PRO A 329 24.63 29.93 -10.93
C PRO A 329 25.47 29.54 -12.19
N TYR A 330 25.88 28.28 -12.29
CA TYR A 330 26.74 27.77 -13.36
C TYR A 330 26.01 26.87 -14.35
N THR A 331 24.73 26.61 -14.15
CA THR A 331 23.92 25.69 -14.97
C THR A 331 22.93 26.41 -15.88
N GLY A 332 23.03 27.74 -16.02
CA GLY A 332 22.22 28.60 -16.88
C GLY A 332 22.47 28.41 -18.36
#